data_8c1c7d4829c71d0570177a3bb9d8dd47
#
_entry.id   8c1c7d4829c71d0570177a3bb9d8dd47
#
_cell.length_a   1.000
_cell.length_b   1.000
_cell.length_c   1.000
_cell.angle_alpha   90.00
_cell.angle_beta   90.00
_cell.angle_gamma   90.00
#
_symmetry.space_group_name_H-M   'P 1'
#
loop_
_entity.id
_entity.type
_entity.pdbx_description
1 polymer ?
#
loop_
_entity_poly.entity_id
_entity_poly.type
_entity_poly.pdbx_seq_one_letter_code
_entity_poly.pdbx_strand_id
1 'polypeptide(L)'
;MNTVSSASITGMVVSLILCVAAPVALCILLKRKTGAKLSDMLLGAVTFVIFAMFLEQMLHLAMSAVFGEKLTGNLWLSALYGGAAAAVFEEFGRLVAMKYFLGSQLKKENALMYGVGHGGVEALFVGGLTCVSNLATVSMVNGGKLESALAGLDEAARATSMATVSQLWTLPSYLFYMVGVERLIAFALQICLSYLVYRAVRYHRRGFFLAAMGIHFAVDALGALLKDAVPIPALEAILAVIVIVTAIFTVRLYRGETEKAVSD
;
A
#
# COMPACT_ATOMS: atom_id res chain seq x y z
N MET A 1 -24.17 19.85 -17.95
CA MET A 1 -23.16 18.77 -18.02
C MET A 1 -22.36 18.80 -16.74
N ASN A 2 -22.19 17.65 -16.08
CA ASN A 2 -21.33 17.55 -14.92
C ASN A 2 -19.87 17.66 -15.38
N THR A 3 -19.05 18.40 -14.64
CA THR A 3 -17.61 18.56 -14.93
C THR A 3 -16.80 18.30 -13.66
N VAL A 4 -15.68 17.65 -13.82
CA VAL A 4 -14.73 17.45 -12.72
C VAL A 4 -13.89 18.71 -12.56
N SER A 5 -13.78 19.20 -11.34
CA SER A 5 -13.08 20.45 -11.04
C SER A 5 -11.55 20.36 -11.29
N SER A 6 -10.93 21.49 -11.66
CA SER A 6 -9.48 21.57 -11.79
C SER A 6 -8.75 21.19 -10.49
N ALA A 7 -9.33 21.50 -9.33
CA ALA A 7 -8.75 21.12 -8.04
C ALA A 7 -8.73 19.60 -7.83
N SER A 8 -9.82 18.88 -8.22
CA SER A 8 -9.85 17.42 -8.17
C SER A 8 -8.82 16.79 -9.11
N ILE A 9 -8.73 17.32 -10.33
CA ILE A 9 -7.74 16.88 -11.33
C ILE A 9 -6.31 17.07 -10.79
N THR A 10 -6.02 18.25 -10.24
CA THR A 10 -4.71 18.52 -9.62
C THR A 10 -4.41 17.55 -8.48
N GLY A 11 -5.41 17.23 -7.64
CA GLY A 11 -5.26 16.24 -6.56
C GLY A 11 -4.87 14.86 -7.09
N MET A 12 -5.52 14.39 -8.14
CA MET A 12 -5.19 13.11 -8.79
C MET A 12 -3.78 13.11 -9.38
N VAL A 13 -3.37 14.20 -10.05
CA VAL A 13 -2.03 14.34 -10.62
C VAL A 13 -0.96 14.36 -9.53
N VAL A 14 -1.17 15.14 -8.47
CA VAL A 14 -0.24 15.20 -7.33
C VAL A 14 -0.10 13.83 -6.67
N SER A 15 -1.21 13.13 -6.43
CA SER A 15 -1.20 11.79 -5.85
C SER A 15 -0.46 10.79 -6.75
N LEU A 16 -0.68 10.82 -8.06
CA LEU A 16 0.05 10.00 -9.01
C LEU A 16 1.56 10.27 -8.96
N ILE A 17 1.95 11.55 -8.93
CA ILE A 17 3.36 11.94 -8.80
C ILE A 17 3.95 11.39 -7.50
N LEU A 18 3.26 11.50 -6.37
CA LEU A 18 3.72 10.98 -5.09
C LEU A 18 3.90 9.47 -5.10
N CYS A 19 2.95 8.72 -5.69
CA CYS A 19 3.02 7.26 -5.81
C CYS A 19 4.25 6.78 -6.61
N VAL A 20 4.73 7.59 -7.55
CA VAL A 20 5.89 7.24 -8.39
C VAL A 20 7.18 7.87 -7.87
N ALA A 21 7.16 9.17 -7.56
CA ALA A 21 8.36 9.91 -7.24
C ALA A 21 8.97 9.51 -5.89
N ALA A 22 8.17 9.20 -4.87
CA ALA A 22 8.69 8.84 -3.55
C ALA A 22 9.49 7.51 -3.58
N PRO A 23 8.98 6.40 -4.15
CA PRO A 23 9.76 5.17 -4.29
C PRO A 23 11.02 5.34 -5.15
N VAL A 24 10.92 6.07 -6.28
CA VAL A 24 12.06 6.32 -7.17
C VAL A 24 13.13 7.14 -6.47
N ALA A 25 12.75 8.23 -5.80
CA ALA A 25 13.68 9.09 -5.08
C ALA A 25 14.41 8.32 -3.96
N LEU A 26 13.67 7.53 -3.18
CA LEU A 26 14.27 6.74 -2.10
C LEU A 26 15.16 5.62 -2.63
N CYS A 27 14.79 4.97 -3.73
CA CYS A 27 15.62 3.98 -4.41
C CYS A 27 16.97 4.60 -4.83
N ILE A 28 16.94 5.76 -5.49
CA ILE A 28 18.16 6.47 -5.92
C ILE A 28 19.01 6.85 -4.70
N LEU A 29 18.38 7.36 -3.64
CA LEU A 29 19.06 7.76 -2.42
C LEU A 29 19.75 6.58 -1.73
N LEU A 30 19.05 5.48 -1.53
CA LEU A 30 19.61 4.26 -0.92
C LEU A 30 20.74 3.69 -1.77
N LYS A 31 20.53 3.56 -3.08
CA LYS A 31 21.59 3.07 -3.98
C LYS A 31 22.85 3.91 -3.90
N ARG A 32 22.72 5.25 -3.92
CA ARG A 32 23.87 6.16 -3.88
C ARG A 32 24.58 6.17 -2.53
N LYS A 33 23.84 6.12 -1.42
CA LYS A 33 24.41 6.24 -0.07
C LYS A 33 24.95 4.91 0.49
N THR A 34 24.35 3.78 0.12
CA THR A 34 24.62 2.50 0.77
C THR A 34 25.12 1.42 -0.19
N GLY A 35 25.02 1.65 -1.49
CA GLY A 35 25.34 0.63 -2.50
C GLY A 35 24.30 -0.50 -2.56
N ALA A 36 23.12 -0.35 -1.95
CA ALA A 36 22.05 -1.36 -1.97
C ALA A 36 21.69 -1.76 -3.41
N LYS A 37 21.35 -3.02 -3.60
CA LYS A 37 21.17 -3.60 -4.94
C LYS A 37 19.77 -3.35 -5.49
N LEU A 38 19.66 -2.99 -6.76
CA LEU A 38 18.38 -2.86 -7.45
C LEU A 38 17.64 -4.20 -7.60
N SER A 39 18.39 -5.33 -7.64
CA SER A 39 17.79 -6.67 -7.62
C SER A 39 16.90 -6.90 -6.39
N ASP A 40 17.24 -6.28 -5.26
CA ASP A 40 16.49 -6.45 -4.02
C ASP A 40 15.20 -5.63 -4.05
N MET A 41 15.24 -4.46 -4.70
CA MET A 41 14.01 -3.71 -5.03
C MET A 41 13.09 -4.52 -5.93
N LEU A 42 13.63 -5.12 -6.99
CA LEU A 42 12.84 -5.96 -7.89
C LEU A 42 12.27 -7.19 -7.17
N LEU A 43 13.05 -7.82 -6.28
CA LEU A 43 12.57 -8.93 -5.46
C LEU A 43 11.40 -8.50 -4.57
N GLY A 44 11.47 -7.32 -3.93
CA GLY A 44 10.37 -6.77 -3.15
C GLY A 44 9.11 -6.55 -3.98
N ALA A 45 9.26 -5.95 -5.16
CA ALA A 45 8.16 -5.72 -6.09
C ALA A 45 7.50 -7.03 -6.55
N VAL A 46 8.30 -8.01 -6.96
CA VAL A 46 7.80 -9.34 -7.39
C VAL A 46 7.11 -10.08 -6.25
N THR A 47 7.66 -9.97 -5.03
CA THR A 47 7.04 -10.61 -3.86
C THR A 47 5.66 -10.03 -3.58
N PHE A 48 5.49 -8.71 -3.62
CA PHE A 48 4.17 -8.08 -3.48
C PHE A 48 3.19 -8.60 -4.53
N VAL A 49 3.59 -8.60 -5.80
CA VAL A 49 2.72 -9.08 -6.89
C VAL A 49 2.29 -10.53 -6.66
N ILE A 50 3.22 -11.41 -6.27
CA ILE A 50 2.88 -12.83 -6.07
C ILE A 50 2.01 -13.02 -4.83
N PHE A 51 2.39 -12.45 -3.69
CA PHE A 51 1.73 -12.77 -2.42
C PHE A 51 0.48 -11.93 -2.19
N ALA A 52 0.51 -10.62 -2.41
CA ALA A 52 -0.64 -9.75 -2.19
C ALA A 52 -1.58 -9.69 -3.40
N MET A 53 -1.06 -9.46 -4.61
CA MET A 53 -1.93 -9.28 -5.78
C MET A 53 -2.42 -10.60 -6.39
N PHE A 54 -1.75 -11.72 -6.14
CA PHE A 54 -2.18 -13.01 -6.70
C PHE A 54 -2.68 -13.97 -5.62
N LEU A 55 -1.83 -14.40 -4.68
CA LEU A 55 -2.21 -15.45 -3.72
C LEU A 55 -3.29 -14.97 -2.73
N GLU A 56 -3.16 -13.76 -2.20
CA GLU A 56 -4.17 -13.17 -1.31
C GLU A 56 -5.50 -12.97 -2.04
N GLN A 57 -5.48 -12.51 -3.29
CA GLN A 57 -6.71 -12.35 -4.08
C GLN A 57 -7.39 -13.70 -4.35
N MET A 58 -6.64 -14.79 -4.52
CA MET A 58 -7.22 -16.13 -4.60
C MET A 58 -7.93 -16.52 -3.30
N LEU A 59 -7.34 -16.18 -2.14
CA LEU A 59 -8.02 -16.39 -0.85
C LEU A 59 -9.31 -15.55 -0.79
N HIS A 60 -9.27 -14.28 -1.18
CA HIS A 60 -10.46 -13.41 -1.17
C HIS A 60 -11.58 -13.95 -2.05
N LEU A 61 -11.25 -14.45 -3.24
CA LEU A 61 -12.23 -15.10 -4.13
C LEU A 61 -12.85 -16.35 -3.48
N ALA A 62 -12.03 -17.22 -2.89
CA ALA A 62 -12.51 -18.42 -2.21
C ALA A 62 -13.39 -18.06 -0.99
N MET A 63 -12.98 -17.12 -0.17
CA MET A 63 -13.73 -16.69 1.01
C MET A 63 -15.05 -16.02 0.61
N SER A 64 -15.06 -15.21 -0.44
CA SER A 64 -16.27 -14.61 -0.98
C SER A 64 -17.23 -15.65 -1.53
N ALA A 65 -16.75 -16.69 -2.22
CA ALA A 65 -17.56 -17.78 -2.72
C ALA A 65 -18.20 -18.63 -1.59
N VAL A 66 -17.48 -18.82 -0.48
CA VAL A 66 -17.95 -19.65 0.65
C VAL A 66 -18.85 -18.87 1.60
N PHE A 67 -18.46 -17.66 1.95
CA PHE A 67 -19.12 -16.88 3.02
C PHE A 67 -19.99 -15.72 2.47
N GLY A 68 -19.71 -15.22 1.26
CA GLY A 68 -20.49 -14.18 0.59
C GLY A 68 -20.75 -12.98 1.50
N GLU A 69 -22.02 -12.59 1.59
CA GLU A 69 -22.48 -11.44 2.40
C GLU A 69 -22.25 -11.59 3.91
N LYS A 70 -22.09 -12.82 4.42
CA LYS A 70 -21.76 -13.02 5.85
C LYS A 70 -20.41 -12.43 6.22
N LEU A 71 -19.47 -12.45 5.28
CA LEU A 71 -18.15 -11.86 5.48
C LEU A 71 -18.18 -10.34 5.23
N THR A 72 -18.78 -9.91 4.13
CA THR A 72 -18.75 -8.50 3.71
C THR A 72 -19.79 -7.63 4.42
N GLY A 73 -20.91 -8.21 4.87
CA GLY A 73 -21.97 -7.52 5.58
C GLY A 73 -21.68 -7.19 7.05
N ASN A 74 -20.61 -7.71 7.62
CA ASN A 74 -20.18 -7.41 8.98
C ASN A 74 -18.86 -6.65 8.98
N LEU A 75 -18.88 -5.36 9.34
CA LEU A 75 -17.71 -4.48 9.33
C LEU A 75 -16.53 -5.04 10.15
N TRP A 76 -16.79 -5.54 11.36
CA TRP A 76 -15.74 -6.11 12.20
C TRP A 76 -15.13 -7.37 11.60
N LEU A 77 -15.98 -8.26 11.11
CA LEU A 77 -15.50 -9.49 10.51
C LEU A 77 -14.69 -9.22 9.23
N SER A 78 -15.17 -8.34 8.36
CA SER A 78 -14.45 -7.99 7.13
C SER A 78 -13.13 -7.26 7.41
N ALA A 79 -13.10 -6.35 8.39
CA ALA A 79 -11.89 -5.63 8.76
C ALA A 79 -10.82 -6.53 9.40
N LEU A 80 -11.22 -7.38 10.34
CA LEU A 80 -10.31 -8.35 10.97
C LEU A 80 -9.80 -9.38 9.96
N TYR A 81 -10.68 -9.88 9.10
CA TYR A 81 -10.29 -10.81 8.04
C TYR A 81 -9.34 -10.16 7.03
N GLY A 82 -9.67 -8.98 6.51
CA GLY A 82 -8.84 -8.27 5.53
C GLY A 82 -7.47 -7.95 6.09
N GLY A 83 -7.39 -7.34 7.27
CA GLY A 83 -6.12 -7.05 7.92
C GLY A 83 -5.30 -8.31 8.24
N ALA A 84 -5.95 -9.43 8.62
CA ALA A 84 -5.25 -10.68 8.86
C ALA A 84 -4.73 -11.31 7.55
N ALA A 85 -5.50 -11.26 6.47
CA ALA A 85 -5.08 -11.76 5.17
C ALA A 85 -3.86 -10.99 4.65
N ALA A 86 -3.93 -9.66 4.59
CA ALA A 86 -2.82 -8.82 4.16
C ALA A 86 -1.55 -9.07 5.00
N ALA A 87 -1.66 -9.01 6.33
CA ALA A 87 -0.52 -9.25 7.21
C ALA A 87 0.09 -10.64 7.03
N VAL A 88 -0.73 -11.68 6.87
CA VAL A 88 -0.21 -13.05 6.69
C VAL A 88 0.47 -13.19 5.34
N PHE A 89 -0.17 -12.82 4.25
CA PHE A 89 0.39 -13.03 2.92
C PHE A 89 1.62 -12.17 2.68
N GLU A 90 1.58 -10.90 3.03
CA GLU A 90 2.69 -10.01 2.76
C GLU A 90 3.90 -10.26 3.69
N GLU A 91 3.67 -10.45 5.00
CA GLU A 91 4.80 -10.69 5.90
C GLU A 91 5.41 -12.09 5.68
N PHE A 92 4.59 -13.09 5.36
CA PHE A 92 5.11 -14.40 4.99
C PHE A 92 5.88 -14.34 3.67
N GLY A 93 5.38 -13.61 2.68
CA GLY A 93 6.10 -13.34 1.43
C GLY A 93 7.47 -12.69 1.68
N ARG A 94 7.53 -11.67 2.55
CA ARG A 94 8.80 -11.05 2.99
C ARG A 94 9.74 -12.05 3.65
N LEU A 95 9.20 -12.86 4.55
CA LEU A 95 9.98 -13.89 5.24
C LEU A 95 10.61 -14.87 4.26
N VAL A 96 9.83 -15.37 3.30
CA VAL A 96 10.29 -16.28 2.25
C VAL A 96 11.36 -15.61 1.38
N ALA A 97 11.09 -14.39 0.90
CA ALA A 97 12.02 -13.65 0.07
C ALA A 97 13.36 -13.40 0.79
N MET A 98 13.33 -12.93 2.02
CA MET A 98 14.55 -12.60 2.76
C MET A 98 15.32 -13.84 3.18
N LYS A 99 14.64 -14.92 3.55
CA LYS A 99 15.30 -16.15 4.01
C LYS A 99 15.93 -16.96 2.86
N TYR A 100 15.24 -17.05 1.72
CA TYR A 100 15.63 -17.97 0.66
C TYR A 100 16.24 -17.28 -0.56
N PHE A 101 15.87 -16.03 -0.85
CA PHE A 101 16.34 -15.33 -2.05
C PHE A 101 17.44 -14.30 -1.74
N LEU A 102 17.37 -13.57 -0.62
CA LEU A 102 18.46 -12.70 -0.20
C LEU A 102 19.63 -13.49 0.47
N GLY A 103 19.31 -14.52 1.25
CA GLY A 103 20.27 -15.48 1.78
C GLY A 103 21.53 -14.82 2.38
N SER A 104 22.72 -15.17 1.84
CA SER A 104 24.02 -14.63 2.27
C SER A 104 24.22 -13.14 2.01
N GLN A 105 23.39 -12.53 1.18
CA GLN A 105 23.40 -11.10 0.87
C GLN A 105 22.41 -10.29 1.72
N LEU A 106 21.79 -10.93 2.72
CA LEU A 106 20.84 -10.30 3.62
C LEU A 106 21.56 -9.29 4.53
N LYS A 107 21.59 -8.04 4.06
CA LYS A 107 22.10 -6.86 4.78
C LYS A 107 20.96 -5.90 5.03
N LYS A 108 21.11 -5.05 6.06
CA LYS A 108 20.07 -4.07 6.42
C LYS A 108 19.74 -3.11 5.27
N GLU A 109 20.74 -2.69 4.50
CA GLU A 109 20.55 -1.79 3.35
C GLU A 109 19.74 -2.47 2.23
N ASN A 110 20.00 -3.76 2.00
CA ASN A 110 19.27 -4.56 1.02
C ASN A 110 17.82 -4.82 1.46
N ALA A 111 17.60 -5.02 2.75
CA ALA A 111 16.25 -5.14 3.30
C ALA A 111 15.43 -3.84 3.15
N LEU A 112 16.06 -2.66 3.34
CA LEU A 112 15.41 -1.39 3.06
C LEU A 112 15.11 -1.24 1.57
N MET A 113 16.03 -1.62 0.68
CA MET A 113 15.82 -1.57 -0.77
C MET A 113 14.71 -2.53 -1.21
N TYR A 114 14.62 -3.71 -0.59
CA TYR A 114 13.48 -4.62 -0.76
C TYR A 114 12.16 -3.94 -0.37
N GLY A 115 12.12 -3.27 0.80
CA GLY A 115 10.94 -2.53 1.27
C GLY A 115 10.52 -1.40 0.32
N VAL A 116 11.50 -0.72 -0.31
CA VAL A 116 11.23 0.28 -1.36
C VAL A 116 10.57 -0.36 -2.57
N GLY A 117 11.00 -1.55 -2.97
CA GLY A 117 10.39 -2.29 -4.08
C GLY A 117 8.97 -2.75 -3.77
N HIS A 118 8.79 -3.36 -2.60
CA HIS A 118 7.50 -3.86 -2.14
C HIS A 118 6.46 -2.72 -2.01
N GLY A 119 6.73 -1.74 -1.15
CA GLY A 119 5.81 -0.61 -0.95
C GLY A 119 5.72 0.33 -2.15
N GLY A 120 6.77 0.40 -3.00
CA GLY A 120 6.74 1.19 -4.23
C GLY A 120 5.79 0.61 -5.28
N VAL A 121 5.80 -0.71 -5.49
CA VAL A 121 4.87 -1.36 -6.40
C VAL A 121 3.44 -1.33 -5.85
N GLU A 122 3.26 -1.49 -4.55
CA GLU A 122 1.97 -1.31 -3.89
C GLU A 122 1.41 0.11 -4.13
N ALA A 123 2.21 1.16 -3.87
CA ALA A 123 1.78 2.53 -4.09
C ALA A 123 1.40 2.78 -5.56
N LEU A 124 2.15 2.20 -6.52
CA LEU A 124 1.86 2.31 -7.94
C LEU A 124 0.55 1.61 -8.31
N PHE A 125 0.33 0.37 -7.87
CA PHE A 125 -0.84 -0.41 -8.26
C PHE A 125 -2.11 0.05 -7.55
N VAL A 126 -2.04 0.35 -6.26
CA VAL A 126 -3.22 0.74 -5.47
C VAL A 126 -3.58 2.21 -5.70
N GLY A 127 -2.61 3.13 -5.59
CA GLY A 127 -2.84 4.57 -5.75
C GLY A 127 -2.61 5.08 -7.16
N GLY A 128 -1.47 4.74 -7.75
CA GLY A 128 -1.06 5.26 -9.05
C GLY A 128 -2.01 4.88 -10.18
N LEU A 129 -2.35 3.59 -10.34
CA LEU A 129 -3.28 3.13 -11.37
C LEU A 129 -4.70 3.67 -11.15
N THR A 130 -5.14 3.80 -9.89
CA THR A 130 -6.40 4.45 -9.57
C THR A 130 -6.43 5.90 -10.06
N CYS A 131 -5.37 6.66 -9.83
CA CYS A 131 -5.25 8.03 -10.32
C CYS A 131 -5.26 8.09 -11.86
N VAL A 132 -4.54 7.18 -12.53
CA VAL A 132 -4.52 7.10 -14.01
C VAL A 132 -5.92 6.79 -14.54
N SER A 133 -6.61 5.80 -13.98
CA SER A 133 -7.98 5.44 -14.37
C SER A 133 -8.95 6.60 -14.16
N ASN A 134 -8.87 7.29 -13.02
CA ASN A 134 -9.69 8.45 -12.74
C ASN A 134 -9.42 9.60 -13.74
N LEU A 135 -8.16 9.90 -14.04
CA LEU A 135 -7.80 10.93 -15.04
C LEU A 135 -8.30 10.60 -16.44
N ALA A 136 -8.24 9.32 -16.85
CA ALA A 136 -8.82 8.88 -18.11
C ALA A 136 -10.35 9.09 -18.13
N THR A 137 -11.03 8.73 -17.02
CA THR A 137 -12.47 8.94 -16.88
C THR A 137 -12.83 10.44 -16.85
N VAL A 138 -12.04 11.27 -16.19
CA VAL A 138 -12.19 12.75 -16.22
C VAL A 138 -12.16 13.29 -17.65
N SER A 139 -11.27 12.77 -18.49
CA SER A 139 -11.21 13.18 -19.91
C SER A 139 -12.51 12.86 -20.65
N MET A 140 -13.15 11.72 -20.36
CA MET A 140 -14.45 11.37 -20.94
C MET A 140 -15.59 12.24 -20.40
N VAL A 141 -15.61 12.49 -19.09
CA VAL A 141 -16.63 13.33 -18.44
C VAL A 141 -16.56 14.77 -18.96
N ASN A 142 -15.40 15.40 -18.84
CA ASN A 142 -15.22 16.80 -19.25
C ASN A 142 -15.31 17.00 -20.77
N GLY A 143 -15.03 15.95 -21.55
CA GLY A 143 -15.20 15.93 -23.02
C GLY A 143 -16.63 15.61 -23.48
N GLY A 144 -17.60 15.42 -22.58
CA GLY A 144 -18.99 15.10 -22.92
C GLY A 144 -19.21 13.72 -23.56
N LYS A 145 -18.24 12.80 -23.39
CA LYS A 145 -18.27 11.46 -24.00
C LYS A 145 -18.79 10.35 -23.06
N LEU A 146 -19.11 10.67 -21.81
CA LEU A 146 -19.50 9.68 -20.82
C LEU A 146 -20.74 8.90 -21.23
N GLU A 147 -21.79 9.59 -21.70
CA GLU A 147 -23.04 8.95 -22.11
C GLU A 147 -22.81 7.94 -23.26
N SER A 148 -21.99 8.29 -24.24
CA SER A 148 -21.68 7.40 -25.36
C SER A 148 -20.82 6.20 -24.91
N ALA A 149 -19.94 6.39 -23.91
CA ALA A 149 -19.14 5.31 -23.35
C ALA A 149 -20.00 4.30 -22.56
N LEU A 150 -21.10 4.75 -21.95
CA LEU A 150 -22.01 3.90 -21.17
C LEU A 150 -23.19 3.34 -22.00
N ALA A 151 -23.36 3.73 -23.25
CA ALA A 151 -24.53 3.41 -24.06
C ALA A 151 -24.69 1.90 -24.36
N GLY A 152 -23.58 1.13 -24.35
CA GLY A 152 -23.60 -0.32 -24.57
C GLY A 152 -23.83 -1.18 -23.35
N LEU A 153 -23.96 -0.57 -22.15
CA LEU A 153 -24.17 -1.29 -20.91
C LEU A 153 -25.67 -1.52 -20.65
N ASP A 154 -26.01 -2.64 -20.00
CA ASP A 154 -27.34 -2.83 -19.45
C ASP A 154 -27.63 -1.80 -18.33
N GLU A 155 -28.89 -1.70 -17.92
CA GLU A 155 -29.34 -0.68 -16.97
C GLU A 155 -28.62 -0.80 -15.59
N ALA A 156 -28.42 -2.01 -15.10
CA ALA A 156 -27.78 -2.23 -13.80
C ALA A 156 -26.28 -1.90 -13.85
N ALA A 157 -25.58 -2.33 -14.89
CA ALA A 157 -24.17 -2.01 -15.11
C ALA A 157 -23.96 -0.50 -15.34
N ARG A 158 -24.88 0.15 -16.09
CA ARG A 158 -24.84 1.59 -16.30
C ARG A 158 -25.06 2.37 -15.00
N ALA A 159 -26.04 1.97 -14.18
CA ALA A 159 -26.30 2.60 -12.88
C ALA A 159 -25.08 2.47 -11.95
N THR A 160 -24.47 1.30 -11.86
CA THR A 160 -23.26 1.04 -11.04
C THR A 160 -22.08 1.87 -11.54
N SER A 161 -21.84 1.89 -12.85
CA SER A 161 -20.78 2.70 -13.45
C SER A 161 -20.99 4.19 -13.21
N MET A 162 -22.22 4.67 -13.36
CA MET A 162 -22.56 6.07 -13.11
C MET A 162 -22.39 6.46 -11.64
N ALA A 163 -22.76 5.60 -10.69
CA ALA A 163 -22.55 5.81 -9.27
C ALA A 163 -21.04 5.98 -8.94
N THR A 164 -20.18 5.14 -9.53
CA THR A 164 -18.73 5.23 -9.36
C THR A 164 -18.16 6.49 -10.00
N VAL A 165 -18.50 6.76 -11.26
CA VAL A 165 -17.97 7.91 -12.00
C VAL A 165 -18.44 9.23 -11.40
N SER A 166 -19.66 9.30 -10.86
CA SER A 166 -20.18 10.52 -10.23
C SER A 166 -19.35 10.99 -9.05
N GLN A 167 -18.63 10.12 -8.38
CA GLN A 167 -17.74 10.47 -7.27
C GLN A 167 -16.64 11.47 -7.71
N LEU A 168 -16.24 11.47 -8.97
CA LEU A 168 -15.20 12.37 -9.49
C LEU A 168 -15.60 13.86 -9.43
N TRP A 169 -16.90 14.19 -9.43
CA TRP A 169 -17.38 15.57 -9.32
C TRP A 169 -18.21 15.83 -8.07
N THR A 170 -18.64 14.80 -7.33
CA THR A 170 -19.41 14.95 -6.10
C THR A 170 -18.56 14.96 -4.84
N LEU A 171 -17.43 14.23 -4.86
CA LEU A 171 -16.50 14.20 -3.73
C LEU A 171 -15.72 15.51 -3.59
N PRO A 172 -15.44 15.96 -2.37
CA PRO A 172 -14.55 17.08 -2.11
C PRO A 172 -13.16 16.86 -2.71
N SER A 173 -12.63 17.90 -3.36
CA SER A 173 -11.35 17.80 -4.10
C SER A 173 -10.16 17.37 -3.24
N TYR A 174 -10.17 17.68 -1.93
CA TYR A 174 -9.08 17.29 -1.04
C TYR A 174 -8.91 15.77 -0.91
N LEU A 175 -9.97 14.98 -1.10
CA LEU A 175 -9.89 13.52 -1.03
C LEU A 175 -8.97 12.93 -2.10
N PHE A 176 -8.90 13.56 -3.27
CA PHE A 176 -7.98 13.11 -4.32
C PHE A 176 -6.51 13.36 -3.98
N TYR A 177 -6.19 14.34 -3.12
CA TYR A 177 -4.85 14.51 -2.55
C TYR A 177 -4.56 13.50 -1.45
N MET A 178 -5.59 13.11 -0.67
CA MET A 178 -5.43 12.14 0.42
C MET A 178 -4.98 10.77 -0.08
N VAL A 179 -5.33 10.38 -1.32
CA VAL A 179 -4.81 9.14 -1.94
C VAL A 179 -3.26 9.11 -1.93
N GLY A 180 -2.62 10.21 -2.32
CA GLY A 180 -1.16 10.30 -2.31
C GLY A 180 -0.57 10.31 -0.90
N VAL A 181 -1.24 10.98 0.04
CA VAL A 181 -0.83 11.03 1.46
C VAL A 181 -0.88 9.63 2.07
N GLU A 182 -2.00 8.94 1.91
CA GLU A 182 -2.19 7.56 2.37
C GLU A 182 -1.12 6.63 1.81
N ARG A 183 -0.82 6.71 0.49
CA ARG A 183 0.21 5.88 -0.11
C ARG A 183 1.62 6.18 0.41
N LEU A 184 1.93 7.43 0.78
CA LEU A 184 3.20 7.76 1.43
C LEU A 184 3.30 7.15 2.84
N ILE A 185 2.20 7.16 3.59
CA ILE A 185 2.12 6.55 4.93
C ILE A 185 2.32 5.04 4.81
N ALA A 186 1.59 4.38 3.89
CA ALA A 186 1.73 2.96 3.63
C ALA A 186 3.14 2.60 3.14
N PHE A 187 3.71 3.35 2.20
CA PHE A 187 5.07 3.16 1.71
C PHE A 187 6.12 3.21 2.84
N ALA A 188 6.01 4.18 3.74
CA ALA A 188 6.89 4.26 4.91
C ALA A 188 6.72 3.05 5.84
N LEU A 189 5.49 2.58 6.06
CA LEU A 189 5.20 1.37 6.82
C LEU A 189 5.87 0.16 6.20
N GLN A 190 5.70 -0.06 4.90
CA GLN A 190 6.23 -1.23 4.19
C GLN A 190 7.76 -1.34 4.31
N ILE A 191 8.47 -0.21 4.32
CA ILE A 191 9.93 -0.18 4.55
C ILE A 191 10.25 -0.58 6.00
N CYS A 192 9.50 -0.08 6.98
CA CYS A 192 9.69 -0.44 8.38
C CYS A 192 9.45 -1.93 8.64
N LEU A 193 8.35 -2.48 8.11
CA LEU A 193 8.02 -3.90 8.21
C LEU A 193 9.10 -4.77 7.56
N SER A 194 9.59 -4.38 6.39
CA SER A 194 10.69 -5.08 5.71
C SER A 194 11.96 -5.13 6.58
N TYR A 195 12.28 -4.05 7.28
CA TYR A 195 13.40 -4.05 8.21
C TYR A 195 13.16 -4.93 9.44
N LEU A 196 11.94 -4.97 9.96
CA LEU A 196 11.60 -5.86 11.09
C LEU A 196 11.72 -7.34 10.70
N VAL A 197 11.21 -7.71 9.52
CA VAL A 197 11.36 -9.09 9.00
C VAL A 197 12.83 -9.43 8.74
N TYR A 198 13.62 -8.49 8.20
CA TYR A 198 15.07 -8.63 8.11
C TYR A 198 15.68 -8.99 9.47
N ARG A 199 15.33 -8.24 10.52
CA ARG A 199 15.82 -8.51 11.88
C ARG A 199 15.44 -9.90 12.38
N ALA A 200 14.22 -10.34 12.07
CA ALA A 200 13.75 -11.66 12.44
C ALA A 200 14.60 -12.77 11.79
N VAL A 201 14.88 -12.63 10.49
CA VAL A 201 15.67 -13.61 9.72
C VAL A 201 17.15 -13.55 10.12
N ARG A 202 17.74 -12.36 10.11
CA ARG A 202 19.18 -12.16 10.34
C ARG A 202 19.65 -12.59 11.73
N TYR A 203 18.84 -12.31 12.76
CA TYR A 203 19.19 -12.58 14.17
C TYR A 203 18.41 -13.73 14.77
N HIS A 204 17.64 -14.49 13.96
CA HIS A 204 16.82 -15.61 14.41
C HIS A 204 15.84 -15.24 15.55
N ARG A 205 15.34 -13.99 15.55
CA ARG A 205 14.42 -13.47 16.57
C ARG A 205 12.99 -13.37 16.06
N ARG A 206 12.20 -14.43 16.25
CA ARG A 206 10.81 -14.54 15.80
C ARG A 206 9.91 -13.37 16.27
N GLY A 207 10.23 -12.74 17.42
CA GLY A 207 9.47 -11.61 17.94
C GLY A 207 9.39 -10.42 16.98
N PHE A 208 10.41 -10.17 16.15
CA PHE A 208 10.37 -9.11 15.13
C PHE A 208 9.40 -9.44 13.99
N PHE A 209 9.30 -10.71 13.61
CA PHE A 209 8.34 -11.16 12.61
C PHE A 209 6.89 -11.01 13.11
N LEU A 210 6.63 -11.45 14.35
CA LEU A 210 5.33 -11.29 14.97
C LEU A 210 4.96 -9.82 15.18
N ALA A 211 5.95 -8.96 15.50
CA ALA A 211 5.73 -7.52 15.57
C ALA A 211 5.36 -6.92 14.20
N ALA A 212 6.06 -7.32 13.12
CA ALA A 212 5.71 -6.89 11.77
C ALA A 212 4.28 -7.29 11.41
N MET A 213 3.91 -8.56 11.61
CA MET A 213 2.54 -9.04 11.37
C MET A 213 1.49 -8.30 12.21
N GLY A 214 1.78 -8.07 13.50
CA GLY A 214 0.84 -7.40 14.39
C GLY A 214 0.64 -5.93 14.03
N ILE A 215 1.70 -5.21 13.63
CA ILE A 215 1.62 -3.81 13.21
C ILE A 215 0.86 -3.71 11.87
N HIS A 216 1.19 -4.57 10.90
CA HIS A 216 0.51 -4.61 9.60
C HIS A 216 -0.99 -4.86 9.79
N PHE A 217 -1.33 -5.96 10.47
CA PHE A 217 -2.71 -6.28 10.83
C PHE A 217 -3.45 -5.11 11.48
N ALA A 218 -2.81 -4.45 12.46
CA ALA A 218 -3.44 -3.35 13.18
C ALA A 218 -3.72 -2.15 12.28
N VAL A 219 -2.79 -1.79 11.40
CA VAL A 219 -2.97 -0.66 10.47
C VAL A 219 -4.11 -0.93 9.50
N ASP A 220 -4.15 -2.11 8.88
CA ASP A 220 -5.17 -2.43 7.88
C ASP A 220 -6.55 -2.64 8.51
N ALA A 221 -6.62 -3.35 9.65
CA ALA A 221 -7.87 -3.55 10.37
C ALA A 221 -8.45 -2.22 10.89
N LEU A 222 -7.60 -1.33 11.45
CA LEU A 222 -8.04 0.01 11.88
C LEU A 222 -8.46 0.87 10.70
N GLY A 223 -7.72 0.84 9.59
CA GLY A 223 -8.10 1.53 8.36
C GLY A 223 -9.50 1.12 7.89
N ALA A 224 -9.75 -0.18 7.82
CA ALA A 224 -11.05 -0.72 7.41
C ALA A 224 -12.17 -0.41 8.41
N LEU A 225 -11.91 -0.44 9.71
CA LEU A 225 -12.91 -0.15 10.75
C LEU A 225 -13.27 1.33 10.82
N LEU A 226 -12.31 2.22 10.59
CA LEU A 226 -12.49 3.65 10.81
C LEU A 226 -12.84 4.44 9.54
N LYS A 227 -12.69 3.86 8.34
CA LYS A 227 -12.88 4.57 7.06
C LYS A 227 -14.25 5.27 6.91
N ASP A 228 -15.30 4.71 7.51
CA ASP A 228 -16.66 5.26 7.48
C ASP A 228 -17.06 5.89 8.82
N ALA A 229 -16.24 5.77 9.86
CA ALA A 229 -16.51 6.26 11.21
C ALA A 229 -15.92 7.66 11.48
N VAL A 230 -14.83 8.02 10.79
CA VAL A 230 -14.16 9.30 10.96
C VAL A 230 -13.84 9.93 9.60
N PRO A 231 -13.67 11.28 9.53
CA PRO A 231 -13.20 11.92 8.29
C PRO A 231 -11.84 11.38 7.84
N ILE A 232 -11.65 11.20 6.53
CA ILE A 232 -10.41 10.64 5.96
C ILE A 232 -9.12 11.32 6.49
N PRO A 233 -9.04 12.66 6.60
CA PRO A 233 -7.83 13.27 7.17
C PRO A 233 -7.54 12.87 8.62
N ALA A 234 -8.58 12.61 9.42
CA ALA A 234 -8.41 12.14 10.79
C ALA A 234 -7.95 10.67 10.82
N LEU A 235 -8.50 9.83 9.96
CA LEU A 235 -8.04 8.46 9.77
C LEU A 235 -6.55 8.42 9.41
N GLU A 236 -6.16 9.17 8.38
CA GLU A 236 -4.77 9.23 7.94
C GLU A 236 -3.82 9.75 9.04
N ALA A 237 -4.27 10.71 9.85
CA ALA A 237 -3.50 11.18 10.99
C ALA A 237 -3.30 10.08 12.06
N ILE A 238 -4.33 9.27 12.33
CA ILE A 238 -4.23 8.13 13.26
C ILE A 238 -3.23 7.10 12.74
N LEU A 239 -3.36 6.70 11.47
CA LEU A 239 -2.46 5.74 10.84
C LEU A 239 -1.03 6.27 10.78
N ALA A 240 -0.85 7.56 10.43
CA ALA A 240 0.46 8.21 10.42
C ALA A 240 1.16 8.16 11.79
N VAL A 241 0.42 8.34 12.90
CA VAL A 241 1.00 8.22 14.25
C VAL A 241 1.57 6.83 14.48
N ILE A 242 0.83 5.78 14.11
CA ILE A 242 1.31 4.39 14.25
C ILE A 242 2.57 4.17 13.41
N VAL A 243 2.56 4.65 12.17
CA VAL A 243 3.71 4.52 11.25
C VAL A 243 4.91 5.32 11.74
N ILE A 244 4.72 6.55 12.27
CA ILE A 244 5.80 7.35 12.85
C ILE A 244 6.43 6.65 14.06
N VAL A 245 5.63 6.09 14.98
CA VAL A 245 6.13 5.32 16.12
C VAL A 245 6.94 4.10 15.64
N THR A 246 6.42 3.36 14.66
CA THR A 246 7.09 2.23 14.03
C THR A 246 8.40 2.65 13.37
N ALA A 247 8.41 3.78 12.67
CA ALA A 247 9.61 4.32 12.01
C ALA A 247 10.68 4.75 13.04
N ILE A 248 10.29 5.43 14.11
CA ILE A 248 11.21 5.79 15.20
C ILE A 248 11.83 4.54 15.81
N PHE A 249 11.04 3.52 16.09
CA PHE A 249 11.53 2.23 16.60
C PHE A 249 12.51 1.58 15.62
N THR A 250 12.14 1.50 14.35
CA THR A 250 12.95 0.91 13.27
C THR A 250 14.28 1.65 13.08
N VAL A 251 14.25 2.99 13.08
CA VAL A 251 15.46 3.83 12.97
C VAL A 251 16.39 3.64 14.16
N ARG A 252 15.87 3.54 15.38
CA ARG A 252 16.68 3.24 16.57
C ARG A 252 17.39 1.88 16.46
N LEU A 253 16.65 0.85 16.00
CA LEU A 253 17.24 -0.47 15.77
C LEU A 253 18.32 -0.44 14.68
N TYR A 254 18.09 0.31 13.59
CA TYR A 254 19.02 0.46 12.48
C TYR A 254 20.34 1.12 12.92
N ARG A 255 20.25 2.22 13.69
CA ARG A 255 21.41 2.94 14.22
C ARG A 255 22.21 2.08 15.20
N GLY A 256 21.57 1.42 16.14
CA GLY A 256 22.23 0.54 17.09
C GLY A 256 22.94 -0.66 16.45
N GLU A 257 22.48 -1.12 15.28
CA GLU A 257 23.17 -2.14 14.51
C GLU A 257 24.44 -1.60 13.83
N THR A 258 24.42 -0.35 13.38
CA THR A 258 25.57 0.29 12.76
C THR A 258 26.68 0.56 13.77
N GLU A 259 26.34 1.00 14.98
CA GLU A 259 27.30 1.28 16.06
C GLU A 259 28.03 0.02 16.51
N LYS A 260 27.34 -1.11 16.61
CA LYS A 260 27.95 -2.40 16.94
C LYS A 260 28.90 -2.91 15.87
N ALA A 261 28.54 -2.74 14.59
CA ALA A 261 29.40 -3.16 13.48
C ALA A 261 30.68 -2.32 13.32
N VAL A 262 30.75 -1.15 13.95
CA VAL A 262 31.94 -0.28 13.98
C VAL A 262 32.82 -0.58 15.21
N SER A 263 32.24 -1.20 16.26
CA SER A 263 32.95 -1.54 17.51
C SER A 263 33.56 -2.95 17.49
N ASP A 264 33.16 -3.81 16.57
CA ASP A 264 33.71 -5.16 16.31
C ASP A 264 34.70 -5.11 15.12
#